data_51e0d523f0f331b93c59e7f92df619c0
#
_entry.id   51e0d523f0f331b93c59e7f92df619c0
#
_cell.length_a   1.000
_cell.length_b   1.000
_cell.length_c   1.000
_cell.angle_alpha   90.00
_cell.angle_beta   90.00
_cell.angle_gamma   90.00
#
_symmetry.space_group_name_H-M   'P 1'
#
loop_
_entity.id
_entity.type
_entity.pdbx_description
1 polymer ?
#
loop_
_entity_poly.entity_id
_entity_poly.type
_entity_poly.pdbx_seq_one_letter_code
_entity_poly.pdbx_strand_id
1 'polypeptide(L)'
;MKKFLLMAVCLITVAGTVSAQRYDRRYQRRGVRRPAPVQRYDNRRGGNDFYTPKVGLAGGVNFSNTVDAYNSDFSTSTIAGWHAGLTFEVPIAYPLSFAPEILFSQKGYKAETIDGTFKQRTNYVDIPLLAKFRLVPGFNFVIGPQLTFITSTRNTYDDGFNIISESEYNYRGDKSYISGVVGVGINLNRNVELRGRYAIDLDKNYANGNSAIPDYRNQVFSLGLGFKFN
;
A
#
# COMPACT_ATOMS: atom_id res chain seq x y z
N MET A 1 -19.21 4.92 9.01
CA MET A 1 -19.47 3.49 8.84
C MET A 1 -20.19 3.17 7.52
N LYS A 2 -21.33 3.82 7.15
CA LYS A 2 -22.06 3.54 5.90
C LYS A 2 -21.21 3.71 4.61
N LYS A 3 -20.30 4.71 4.55
CA LYS A 3 -19.41 4.96 3.39
C LYS A 3 -18.37 3.86 3.21
N PHE A 4 -17.85 3.29 4.30
CA PHE A 4 -16.89 2.18 4.27
C PHE A 4 -17.54 0.87 3.79
N LEU A 5 -18.77 0.62 4.22
CA LEU A 5 -19.53 -0.56 3.78
C LEU A 5 -19.80 -0.50 2.27
N LEU A 6 -20.14 0.66 1.75
CA LEU A 6 -20.39 0.87 0.32
C LEU A 6 -19.15 0.67 -0.53
N MET A 7 -17.98 1.14 -0.07
CA MET A 7 -16.70 0.92 -0.74
C MET A 7 -16.27 -0.55 -0.72
N ALA A 8 -16.48 -1.26 0.40
CA ALA A 8 -16.20 -2.69 0.50
C ALA A 8 -17.11 -3.51 -0.43
N VAL A 9 -18.39 -3.16 -0.55
CA VAL A 9 -19.34 -3.81 -1.46
C VAL A 9 -18.96 -3.56 -2.93
N CYS A 10 -18.53 -2.35 -3.30
CA CYS A 10 -18.04 -2.07 -4.66
C CYS A 10 -16.79 -2.88 -5.03
N LEU A 11 -15.86 -3.08 -4.10
CA LEU A 11 -14.66 -3.90 -4.32
C LEU A 11 -15.00 -5.38 -4.52
N ILE A 12 -15.98 -5.90 -3.79
CA ILE A 12 -16.45 -7.30 -3.91
C ILE A 12 -17.20 -7.52 -5.23
N THR A 13 -18.00 -6.56 -5.71
CA THR A 13 -18.73 -6.68 -6.97
C THR A 13 -17.81 -6.65 -8.19
N VAL A 14 -16.72 -5.89 -8.17
CA VAL A 14 -15.73 -5.89 -9.24
C VAL A 14 -14.99 -7.24 -9.33
N ALA A 15 -14.69 -7.88 -8.20
CA ALA A 15 -14.07 -9.21 -8.20
C ALA A 15 -15.00 -10.32 -8.76
N GLY A 16 -16.30 -10.19 -8.62
CA GLY A 16 -17.27 -11.17 -9.11
C GLY A 16 -17.53 -11.16 -10.62
N THR A 17 -17.35 -10.01 -11.28
CA THR A 17 -17.65 -9.87 -12.72
C THR A 17 -16.54 -10.36 -13.65
N VAL A 18 -15.32 -10.51 -13.17
CA VAL A 18 -14.16 -10.98 -13.98
C VAL A 18 -14.23 -12.47 -14.31
N SER A 19 -15.02 -13.25 -13.58
CA SER A 19 -15.15 -14.72 -13.81
C SER A 19 -16.10 -15.11 -14.95
N ALA A 20 -16.85 -14.17 -15.53
CA ALA A 20 -17.97 -14.48 -16.46
C ALA A 20 -17.61 -14.52 -17.95
N GLN A 21 -16.37 -14.25 -18.35
CA GLN A 21 -15.98 -14.25 -19.75
C GLN A 21 -15.11 -15.44 -20.15
N ARG A 22 -15.56 -16.66 -19.89
CA ARG A 22 -15.08 -17.83 -20.63
C ARG A 22 -15.91 -17.98 -21.90
N TYR A 23 -15.44 -17.38 -22.97
CA TYR A 23 -16.00 -17.61 -24.31
C TYR A 23 -15.55 -18.98 -24.84
N ASP A 24 -16.45 -19.96 -24.77
CA ASP A 24 -16.22 -21.33 -25.26
C ASP A 24 -16.41 -21.35 -26.79
N ARG A 25 -15.35 -21.16 -27.54
CA ARG A 25 -15.34 -21.39 -28.99
C ARG A 25 -15.12 -22.87 -29.28
N ARG A 26 -16.16 -23.67 -29.28
CA ARG A 26 -16.16 -24.98 -29.91
C ARG A 26 -16.18 -24.80 -31.43
N TYR A 27 -15.04 -24.78 -32.08
CA TYR A 27 -14.96 -24.98 -33.50
C TYR A 27 -14.97 -26.47 -33.82
N GLN A 28 -16.07 -26.95 -34.48
CA GLN A 28 -16.13 -28.25 -35.17
C GLN A 28 -15.09 -28.25 -36.27
N ARG A 29 -14.04 -29.05 -36.16
CA ARG A 29 -13.12 -29.34 -37.26
C ARG A 29 -13.51 -30.63 -37.96
N ARG A 30 -13.96 -30.51 -39.22
CA ARG A 30 -13.92 -31.57 -40.24
C ARG A 30 -12.50 -32.03 -40.42
N GLY A 31 -12.33 -33.35 -40.64
CA GLY A 31 -11.07 -34.04 -40.66
C GLY A 31 -10.07 -33.54 -41.69
N VAL A 32 -8.85 -33.34 -41.22
CA VAL A 32 -7.63 -33.24 -42.05
C VAL A 32 -6.54 -34.07 -41.36
N ARG A 33 -5.81 -34.81 -42.21
CA ARG A 33 -4.75 -35.78 -41.88
C ARG A 33 -3.73 -35.19 -40.90
N ARG A 34 -3.35 -35.97 -39.88
CA ARG A 34 -2.35 -35.63 -38.86
C ARG A 34 -0.96 -35.54 -39.46
N PRO A 35 -0.26 -34.42 -39.38
CA PRO A 35 1.20 -34.38 -39.46
C PRO A 35 1.82 -34.96 -38.19
N ALA A 36 3.03 -35.47 -38.29
CA ALA A 36 3.80 -36.07 -37.19
C ALA A 36 3.89 -35.13 -35.95
N PRO A 37 4.06 -35.69 -34.74
CA PRO A 37 4.09 -34.90 -33.53
C PRO A 37 5.37 -34.05 -33.52
N VAL A 38 5.20 -32.76 -33.81
CA VAL A 38 6.21 -31.78 -33.47
C VAL A 38 6.24 -31.75 -31.95
N GLN A 39 7.37 -32.06 -31.33
CA GLN A 39 7.60 -31.85 -29.91
C GLN A 39 7.37 -30.36 -29.64
N ARG A 40 6.16 -30.04 -29.22
CA ARG A 40 5.87 -28.73 -28.62
C ARG A 40 6.63 -28.69 -27.30
N TYR A 41 7.70 -27.95 -27.28
CA TYR A 41 8.25 -27.47 -26.00
C TYR A 41 7.08 -26.90 -25.19
N ASP A 42 6.75 -27.58 -24.11
CA ASP A 42 5.63 -27.21 -23.23
C ASP A 42 6.07 -26.02 -22.40
N ASN A 43 6.03 -24.84 -23.01
CA ASN A 43 6.20 -23.54 -22.32
C ASN A 43 5.03 -23.21 -21.35
N ARG A 44 4.21 -24.22 -21.00
CA ARG A 44 3.00 -24.02 -20.17
C ARG A 44 3.29 -23.85 -18.69
N ARG A 45 4.53 -23.95 -18.23
CA ARG A 45 4.85 -23.78 -16.79
C ARG A 45 5.00 -22.33 -16.34
N GLY A 46 4.96 -21.32 -17.20
CA GLY A 46 5.10 -19.89 -16.83
C GLY A 46 3.93 -18.98 -17.18
N GLY A 47 3.04 -19.39 -18.10
CA GLY A 47 2.07 -18.50 -18.72
C GLY A 47 0.69 -18.40 -18.03
N ASN A 48 0.27 -19.42 -17.30
CA ASN A 48 -1.08 -19.45 -16.71
C ASN A 48 -1.19 -18.74 -15.36
N ASP A 49 -0.08 -18.52 -14.68
CA ASP A 49 -0.07 -17.99 -13.31
C ASP A 49 -0.26 -16.46 -13.26
N PHE A 50 -0.06 -15.75 -14.38
CA PHE A 50 -0.28 -14.31 -14.46
C PHE A 50 -1.77 -13.93 -14.36
N TYR A 51 -2.64 -14.62 -15.09
CA TYR A 51 -4.05 -14.27 -15.22
C TYR A 51 -4.94 -14.74 -14.05
N THR A 52 -4.34 -15.35 -13.04
CA THR A 52 -5.07 -15.75 -11.82
C THR A 52 -5.07 -14.60 -10.82
N PRO A 53 -6.24 -14.11 -10.37
CA PRO A 53 -6.32 -13.16 -9.27
C PRO A 53 -5.69 -13.75 -8.02
N LYS A 54 -4.97 -12.93 -7.26
CA LYS A 54 -4.27 -13.35 -6.04
C LYS A 54 -4.74 -12.52 -4.86
N VAL A 55 -4.91 -13.19 -3.74
CA VAL A 55 -5.15 -12.57 -2.45
C VAL A 55 -3.93 -12.85 -1.57
N GLY A 56 -3.61 -11.95 -0.67
CA GLY A 56 -2.44 -12.11 0.17
C GLY A 56 -2.48 -11.26 1.42
N LEU A 57 -1.42 -11.40 2.19
CA LEU A 57 -1.11 -10.57 3.35
C LEU A 57 0.18 -9.80 3.09
N ALA A 58 0.29 -8.62 3.65
CA ALA A 58 1.54 -7.88 3.68
C ALA A 58 1.81 -7.36 5.08
N GLY A 59 3.09 -7.25 5.42
CA GLY A 59 3.52 -6.64 6.66
C GLY A 59 4.98 -6.19 6.59
N GLY A 60 5.31 -5.17 7.39
CA GLY A 60 6.64 -4.61 7.37
C GLY A 60 6.81 -3.40 8.28
N VAL A 61 7.90 -2.69 8.07
CA VAL A 61 8.28 -1.50 8.82
C VAL A 61 8.13 -0.25 7.95
N ASN A 62 7.76 0.84 8.59
CA ASN A 62 7.67 2.18 8.03
C ASN A 62 8.75 3.06 8.67
N PHE A 63 9.43 3.81 7.86
CA PHE A 63 10.31 4.90 8.26
C PHE A 63 9.66 6.19 7.80
N SER A 64 9.05 6.92 8.71
CA SER A 64 8.25 8.10 8.41
C SER A 64 8.90 9.37 8.95
N ASN A 65 8.77 10.44 8.20
CA ASN A 65 9.19 11.78 8.56
C ASN A 65 8.25 12.79 7.90
N THR A 66 8.41 14.06 8.23
CA THR A 66 7.67 15.16 7.61
C THR A 66 8.56 15.95 6.65
N VAL A 67 7.97 16.47 5.58
CA VAL A 67 8.59 17.42 4.63
C VAL A 67 7.76 18.70 4.60
N ASP A 68 8.41 19.82 4.21
CA ASP A 68 7.79 21.14 4.02
C ASP A 68 7.27 21.84 5.29
N ALA A 69 7.98 21.74 6.40
CA ALA A 69 7.87 22.78 7.43
C ALA A 69 8.58 24.06 6.94
N TYR A 70 7.96 24.74 5.95
CA TYR A 70 8.53 25.95 5.34
C TYR A 70 8.63 27.05 6.40
N ASN A 71 9.81 27.63 6.60
CA ASN A 71 10.11 28.69 7.56
C ASN A 71 10.02 28.34 9.07
N SER A 72 10.29 27.13 9.46
CA SER A 72 10.47 26.83 10.88
C SER A 72 11.84 26.26 11.14
N ASP A 73 12.51 26.71 12.21
CA ASP A 73 13.71 26.09 12.80
C ASP A 73 13.39 24.67 13.37
N PHE A 74 12.31 24.06 12.87
CA PHE A 74 11.75 22.80 13.33
C PHE A 74 12.43 21.64 12.58
N SER A 75 13.47 21.09 13.19
CA SER A 75 14.12 19.89 12.67
C SER A 75 13.33 18.65 13.10
N THR A 76 12.85 17.87 12.13
CA THR A 76 12.16 16.61 12.38
C THR A 76 13.06 15.42 12.07
N SER A 77 12.97 14.39 12.89
CA SER A 77 13.71 13.14 12.73
C SER A 77 12.77 12.00 12.38
N THR A 78 13.29 11.04 11.62
CA THR A 78 12.58 9.86 11.21
C THR A 78 12.17 8.99 12.40
N ILE A 79 10.94 8.48 12.39
CA ILE A 79 10.47 7.50 13.36
C ILE A 79 10.12 6.19 12.66
N ALA A 80 10.42 5.08 13.35
CA ALA A 80 10.01 3.75 12.89
C ALA A 80 8.58 3.44 13.34
N GLY A 81 7.79 2.88 12.44
CA GLY A 81 6.47 2.34 12.64
C GLY A 81 6.34 0.98 11.97
N TRP A 82 5.12 0.47 11.83
CA TRP A 82 4.83 -0.80 11.19
C TRP A 82 3.58 -0.69 10.30
N HIS A 83 3.42 -1.65 9.40
CA HIS A 83 2.19 -1.83 8.65
C HIS A 83 1.88 -3.30 8.48
N ALA A 84 0.59 -3.64 8.42
CA ALA A 84 0.11 -4.96 8.10
C ALA A 84 -1.29 -4.91 7.50
N GLY A 85 -1.63 -5.86 6.63
CA GLY A 85 -2.97 -5.91 6.05
C GLY A 85 -3.12 -6.87 4.88
N LEU A 86 -4.22 -6.68 4.16
CA LEU A 86 -4.65 -7.51 3.04
C LEU A 86 -4.18 -6.90 1.72
N THR A 87 -3.82 -7.77 0.78
CA THR A 87 -3.42 -7.40 -0.57
C THR A 87 -4.21 -8.18 -1.60
N PHE A 88 -4.55 -7.53 -2.69
CA PHE A 88 -5.22 -8.14 -3.82
C PHE A 88 -4.40 -7.85 -5.08
N GLU A 89 -4.39 -8.77 -6.03
CA GLU A 89 -3.78 -8.58 -7.34
C GLU A 89 -4.75 -9.11 -8.39
N VAL A 90 -5.28 -8.22 -9.22
CA VAL A 90 -6.20 -8.53 -10.31
C VAL A 90 -5.47 -8.27 -11.63
N PRO A 91 -5.07 -9.28 -12.38
CA PRO A 91 -4.44 -9.10 -13.68
C PRO A 91 -5.39 -8.45 -14.68
N ILE A 92 -4.92 -7.43 -15.40
CA ILE A 92 -5.69 -6.76 -16.45
C ILE A 92 -5.22 -7.27 -17.81
N ALA A 93 -3.96 -7.02 -18.15
CA ALA A 93 -3.30 -7.49 -19.36
C ALA A 93 -1.80 -7.47 -19.12
N TYR A 94 -1.08 -8.50 -19.59
CA TYR A 94 0.37 -8.54 -19.39
C TYR A 94 1.04 -7.29 -19.98
N PRO A 95 1.91 -6.60 -19.23
CA PRO A 95 2.45 -6.92 -17.88
C PRO A 95 1.72 -6.23 -16.71
N LEU A 96 0.51 -5.69 -16.91
CA LEU A 96 -0.23 -4.83 -15.97
C LEU A 96 -1.23 -5.61 -15.12
N SER A 97 -1.18 -5.42 -13.81
CA SER A 97 -2.19 -5.85 -12.84
C SER A 97 -2.67 -4.64 -12.03
N PHE A 98 -3.92 -4.67 -11.58
CA PHE A 98 -4.44 -3.78 -10.55
C PHE A 98 -4.23 -4.43 -9.18
N ALA A 99 -3.61 -3.71 -8.25
CA ALA A 99 -3.22 -4.25 -6.95
C ALA A 99 -3.71 -3.36 -5.80
N PRO A 100 -5.02 -3.40 -5.48
CA PRO A 100 -5.55 -2.69 -4.32
C PRO A 100 -5.15 -3.40 -3.02
N GLU A 101 -4.99 -2.61 -1.94
CA GLU A 101 -4.62 -3.13 -0.63
C GLU A 101 -5.43 -2.43 0.46
N ILE A 102 -5.50 -3.05 1.64
CA ILE A 102 -6.04 -2.46 2.86
C ILE A 102 -5.03 -2.74 3.95
N LEU A 103 -4.35 -1.68 4.42
CA LEU A 103 -3.26 -1.78 5.38
C LEU A 103 -3.59 -0.98 6.62
N PHE A 104 -3.40 -1.57 7.79
CA PHE A 104 -3.25 -0.83 9.03
C PHE A 104 -1.79 -0.38 9.13
N SER A 105 -1.55 0.90 9.42
CA SER A 105 -0.23 1.51 9.30
C SER A 105 0.00 2.50 10.43
N GLN A 106 1.19 2.48 11.01
CA GLN A 106 1.65 3.46 12.00
C GLN A 106 2.74 4.32 11.37
N LYS A 107 2.58 5.65 11.48
CA LYS A 107 3.49 6.67 10.97
C LYS A 107 3.66 7.77 12.03
N GLY A 108 4.64 8.65 11.85
CA GLY A 108 4.83 9.77 12.75
C GLY A 108 6.14 10.50 12.49
N TYR A 109 6.50 11.35 13.44
CA TYR A 109 7.76 12.07 13.46
C TYR A 109 8.20 12.38 14.88
N LYS A 110 9.48 12.71 15.03
CA LYS A 110 10.10 13.18 16.25
C LYS A 110 10.63 14.59 15.98
N ALA A 111 10.39 15.51 16.90
CA ALA A 111 10.96 16.85 16.86
C ALA A 111 11.72 17.10 18.15
N GLU A 112 12.95 17.62 18.03
CA GLU A 112 13.76 18.04 19.17
C GLU A 112 13.54 19.52 19.40
N THR A 113 13.21 19.88 20.63
CA THR A 113 13.01 21.25 21.09
C THR A 113 14.02 21.57 22.19
N ILE A 114 14.20 22.85 22.53
CA ILE A 114 15.11 23.30 23.56
C ILE A 114 14.80 22.67 24.93
N ASP A 115 13.51 22.39 25.19
CA ASP A 115 13.01 21.89 26.47
C ASP A 115 12.73 20.37 26.46
N GLY A 116 13.05 19.66 25.35
CA GLY A 116 12.84 18.20 25.28
C GLY A 116 12.49 17.68 23.89
N THR A 117 11.97 16.47 23.88
CA THR A 117 11.60 15.75 22.65
C THR A 117 10.09 15.63 22.52
N PHE A 118 9.55 16.10 21.43
CA PHE A 118 8.20 15.83 21.01
C PHE A 118 8.14 14.66 20.05
N LYS A 119 7.29 13.67 20.32
CA LYS A 119 7.06 12.51 19.48
C LYS A 119 5.59 12.35 19.17
N GLN A 120 5.26 12.34 17.88
CA GLN A 120 3.91 12.06 17.41
C GLN A 120 3.88 10.70 16.71
N ARG A 121 2.93 9.84 17.09
CA ARG A 121 2.61 8.60 16.43
C ARG A 121 1.15 8.58 16.06
N THR A 122 0.86 8.32 14.79
CA THR A 122 -0.49 8.28 14.25
C THR A 122 -0.74 6.95 13.58
N ASN A 123 -1.87 6.35 13.90
CA ASN A 123 -2.36 5.13 13.31
C ASN A 123 -3.32 5.45 12.17
N TYR A 124 -3.17 4.72 11.07
CA TYR A 124 -3.92 4.94 9.83
C TYR A 124 -4.50 3.64 9.31
N VAL A 125 -5.58 3.77 8.54
CA VAL A 125 -5.99 2.79 7.56
C VAL A 125 -5.62 3.33 6.19
N ASP A 126 -4.66 2.70 5.53
CA ASP A 126 -4.20 3.03 4.19
C ASP A 126 -4.87 2.11 3.17
N ILE A 127 -5.38 2.68 2.08
CA ILE A 127 -5.98 1.97 0.95
C ILE A 127 -5.24 2.38 -0.33
N PRO A 128 -4.07 1.76 -0.61
CA PRO A 128 -3.37 1.96 -1.87
C PRO A 128 -4.14 1.33 -3.04
N LEU A 129 -4.27 2.06 -4.14
CA LEU A 129 -4.86 1.61 -5.40
C LEU A 129 -3.77 1.60 -6.46
N LEU A 130 -3.02 0.50 -6.55
CA LEU A 130 -1.77 0.46 -7.30
C LEU A 130 -1.94 -0.19 -8.68
N ALA A 131 -1.33 0.42 -9.69
CA ALA A 131 -0.95 -0.26 -10.91
C ALA A 131 0.37 -1.00 -10.67
N LYS A 132 0.37 -2.31 -10.90
CA LYS A 132 1.54 -3.18 -10.74
C LYS A 132 2.01 -3.67 -12.10
N PHE A 133 3.25 -3.36 -12.43
CA PHE A 133 3.89 -3.74 -13.68
C PHE A 133 4.93 -4.83 -13.43
N ARG A 134 4.78 -5.97 -14.10
CA ARG A 134 5.78 -7.04 -14.11
C ARG A 134 6.83 -6.75 -15.17
N LEU A 135 7.94 -6.11 -14.77
CA LEU A 135 8.98 -5.67 -15.71
C LEU A 135 9.81 -6.83 -16.25
N VAL A 136 10.23 -7.72 -15.34
CA VAL A 136 10.94 -8.97 -15.67
C VAL A 136 10.47 -10.06 -14.70
N PRO A 137 10.75 -11.35 -14.99
CA PRO A 137 10.43 -12.42 -14.05
C PRO A 137 11.03 -12.16 -12.67
N GLY A 138 10.17 -12.12 -11.66
CA GLY A 138 10.57 -11.88 -10.27
C GLY A 138 10.68 -10.41 -9.87
N PHE A 139 10.60 -9.42 -10.76
CA PHE A 139 10.69 -8.01 -10.42
C PHE A 139 9.44 -7.24 -10.87
N ASN A 140 8.84 -6.50 -9.94
CA ASN A 140 7.63 -5.74 -10.15
C ASN A 140 7.86 -4.26 -9.77
N PHE A 141 7.23 -3.38 -10.51
CA PHE A 141 7.12 -1.97 -10.20
C PHE A 141 5.67 -1.64 -9.86
N VAL A 142 5.44 -0.79 -8.86
CA VAL A 142 4.10 -0.36 -8.47
C VAL A 142 4.03 1.16 -8.38
N ILE A 143 2.89 1.72 -8.81
CA ILE A 143 2.61 3.15 -8.70
C ILE A 143 1.10 3.37 -8.58
N GLY A 144 0.68 4.36 -7.81
CA GLY A 144 -0.73 4.75 -7.73
C GLY A 144 -1.04 5.64 -6.55
N PRO A 145 -2.29 6.11 -6.46
CA PRO A 145 -2.79 6.85 -5.32
C PRO A 145 -3.04 5.92 -4.13
N GLN A 146 -2.98 6.51 -2.94
CA GLN A 146 -3.35 5.88 -1.68
C GLN A 146 -4.31 6.80 -0.92
N LEU A 147 -5.44 6.26 -0.52
CA LEU A 147 -6.35 6.91 0.42
C LEU A 147 -5.92 6.55 1.84
N THR A 148 -5.73 7.55 2.68
CA THR A 148 -5.24 7.38 4.06
C THR A 148 -6.26 7.97 5.03
N PHE A 149 -6.70 7.19 6.01
CA PHE A 149 -7.66 7.58 7.03
C PHE A 149 -7.02 7.52 8.41
N ILE A 150 -7.05 8.61 9.17
CA ILE A 150 -6.53 8.64 10.55
C ILE A 150 -7.50 7.91 11.47
N THR A 151 -6.96 7.01 12.30
CA THR A 151 -7.70 6.32 13.38
C THR A 151 -7.42 6.93 14.73
N SER A 152 -6.16 7.08 15.10
CA SER A 152 -5.77 7.70 16.37
C SER A 152 -4.41 8.38 16.26
N THR A 153 -4.19 9.40 17.07
CA THR A 153 -2.89 10.08 17.17
C THR A 153 -2.51 10.16 18.65
N ARG A 154 -1.28 9.74 18.93
CA ARG A 154 -0.66 9.83 20.26
C ARG A 154 0.51 10.82 20.20
N ASN A 155 0.46 11.82 21.05
CA ASN A 155 1.50 12.81 21.25
C ASN A 155 2.17 12.55 22.60
N THR A 156 3.49 12.45 22.60
CA THR A 156 4.31 12.26 23.80
C THR A 156 5.34 13.37 23.87
N TYR A 157 5.45 14.02 25.01
CA TYR A 157 6.47 15.02 25.32
C TYR A 157 7.36 14.49 26.43
N ASP A 158 8.67 14.46 26.17
CA ASP A 158 9.69 13.86 27.04
C ASP A 158 10.85 14.87 27.24
N ASP A 159 11.25 15.12 28.49
CA ASP A 159 12.38 16.00 28.84
C ASP A 159 13.74 15.28 28.85
N GLY A 160 13.76 14.01 28.42
CA GLY A 160 14.94 13.14 28.43
C GLY A 160 15.06 12.27 29.68
N PHE A 161 14.28 12.54 30.73
CA PHE A 161 14.24 11.77 31.97
C PHE A 161 12.84 11.22 32.28
N ASN A 162 11.81 12.00 31.99
CA ASN A 162 10.42 11.62 32.26
C ASN A 162 9.50 12.04 31.14
N ILE A 163 8.41 11.29 30.96
CA ILE A 163 7.28 11.70 30.10
C ILE A 163 6.52 12.79 30.85
N ILE A 164 6.59 14.02 30.33
CA ILE A 164 5.92 15.19 30.96
C ILE A 164 4.43 15.19 30.60
N SER A 165 4.10 14.83 29.36
CA SER A 165 2.73 14.87 28.85
C SER A 165 2.49 13.79 27.82
N GLU A 166 1.35 13.12 27.93
CA GLU A 166 0.85 12.19 26.92
C GLU A 166 -0.61 12.51 26.65
N SER A 167 -0.95 12.66 25.36
CA SER A 167 -2.32 12.88 24.91
C SER A 167 -2.65 11.97 23.74
N GLU A 168 -3.81 11.34 23.79
CA GLU A 168 -4.30 10.48 22.71
C GLU A 168 -5.63 11.04 22.18
N TYR A 169 -5.69 11.20 20.85
CA TYR A 169 -6.87 11.66 20.13
C TYR A 169 -7.35 10.56 19.20
N ASN A 170 -8.61 10.16 19.38
CA ASN A 170 -9.25 9.18 18.52
C ASN A 170 -10.07 9.90 17.44
N TYR A 171 -9.70 9.70 16.18
CA TYR A 171 -10.42 10.20 15.02
C TYR A 171 -11.24 9.05 14.44
N ARG A 172 -12.55 9.23 14.33
CA ARG A 172 -13.46 8.21 13.77
C ARG A 172 -13.41 8.15 12.23
N GLY A 173 -12.24 8.40 11.63
CA GLY A 173 -12.05 8.43 10.17
C GLY A 173 -12.50 9.73 9.52
N ASP A 174 -12.73 10.78 10.27
CA ASP A 174 -13.19 12.07 9.77
C ASP A 174 -12.09 12.85 9.04
N LYS A 175 -10.82 12.47 9.23
CA LYS A 175 -9.67 13.04 8.51
C LYS A 175 -9.12 12.02 7.53
N SER A 176 -9.10 12.40 6.26
CA SER A 176 -8.56 11.60 5.17
C SER A 176 -7.60 12.41 4.32
N TYR A 177 -6.57 11.75 3.80
CA TYR A 177 -5.56 12.33 2.92
C TYR A 177 -5.39 11.46 1.69
N ILE A 178 -4.87 12.08 0.62
CA ILE A 178 -4.44 11.38 -0.57
C ILE A 178 -2.92 11.43 -0.64
N SER A 179 -2.30 10.26 -0.81
CA SER A 179 -0.85 10.12 -0.97
C SER A 179 -0.55 9.52 -2.35
N GLY A 180 0.59 9.88 -2.92
CA GLY A 180 1.18 9.19 -4.07
C GLY A 180 2.10 8.07 -3.56
N VAL A 181 2.02 6.89 -4.17
CA VAL A 181 2.86 5.73 -3.84
C VAL A 181 3.63 5.28 -5.06
N VAL A 182 4.92 5.03 -4.88
CA VAL A 182 5.78 4.35 -5.84
C VAL A 182 6.57 3.25 -5.14
N GLY A 183 6.83 2.14 -5.80
CA GLY A 183 7.57 1.06 -5.17
C GLY A 183 8.02 -0.04 -6.11
N VAL A 184 8.78 -0.95 -5.53
CA VAL A 184 9.32 -2.13 -6.18
C VAL A 184 9.01 -3.38 -5.37
N GLY A 185 8.87 -4.50 -6.06
CA GLY A 185 8.69 -5.81 -5.46
C GLY A 185 9.60 -6.84 -6.10
N ILE A 186 10.23 -7.68 -5.28
CA ILE A 186 11.07 -8.79 -5.72
C ILE A 186 10.43 -10.08 -5.23
N ASN A 187 9.98 -10.94 -6.15
CA ASN A 187 9.43 -12.24 -5.78
C ASN A 187 10.58 -13.18 -5.38
N LEU A 188 10.66 -13.50 -4.09
CA LEU A 188 11.65 -14.45 -3.56
C LEU A 188 11.28 -15.88 -3.94
N ASN A 189 9.97 -16.15 -4.01
CA ASN A 189 9.39 -17.38 -4.53
C ASN A 189 7.97 -17.12 -5.05
N ARG A 190 7.18 -18.19 -5.35
CA ARG A 190 5.81 -18.03 -5.87
C ARG A 190 4.87 -17.32 -4.92
N ASN A 191 5.09 -17.44 -3.61
CA ASN A 191 4.19 -16.97 -2.57
C ASN A 191 4.73 -15.76 -1.82
N VAL A 192 6.05 -15.49 -1.85
CA VAL A 192 6.70 -14.45 -1.04
C VAL A 192 7.31 -13.38 -1.93
N GLU A 193 7.00 -12.12 -1.62
CA GLU A 193 7.51 -10.93 -2.30
C GLU A 193 8.14 -9.98 -1.29
N LEU A 194 9.40 -9.61 -1.49
CA LEU A 194 10.04 -8.50 -0.79
C LEU A 194 9.57 -7.19 -1.42
N ARG A 195 9.18 -6.21 -0.60
CA ARG A 195 8.50 -4.99 -1.04
C ARG A 195 9.21 -3.75 -0.48
N GLY A 196 9.60 -2.85 -1.34
CA GLY A 196 10.10 -1.51 -0.98
C GLY A 196 9.16 -0.45 -1.57
N ARG A 197 8.74 0.52 -0.76
CA ARG A 197 7.80 1.58 -1.19
C ARG A 197 8.18 2.92 -0.62
N TYR A 198 7.85 3.94 -1.38
CA TYR A 198 7.87 5.33 -0.96
C TYR A 198 6.48 5.92 -1.15
N ALA A 199 5.97 6.56 -0.13
CA ALA A 199 4.68 7.27 -0.16
C ALA A 199 4.89 8.72 0.29
N ILE A 200 4.22 9.65 -0.37
CA ILE A 200 4.22 11.07 0.00
C ILE A 200 2.79 11.61 -0.04
N ASP A 201 2.39 12.33 1.00
CA ASP A 201 1.09 13.00 1.04
C ASP A 201 1.05 14.11 -0.01
N LEU A 202 0.00 14.14 -0.82
CA LEU A 202 -0.20 15.15 -1.86
C LEU A 202 -0.82 16.43 -1.27
N ASP A 203 -1.66 16.26 -0.24
CA ASP A 203 -2.26 17.35 0.49
C ASP A 203 -1.45 17.69 1.75
N LYS A 204 -1.42 18.97 2.11
CA LYS A 204 -0.83 19.43 3.37
C LYS A 204 -1.75 19.07 4.53
N ASN A 205 -1.17 18.59 5.61
CA ASN A 205 -1.86 18.46 6.89
C ASN A 205 -2.03 19.86 7.48
N TYR A 206 -3.23 20.42 7.36
CA TYR A 206 -3.57 21.67 8.05
C TYR A 206 -3.70 21.37 9.55
N ALA A 207 -2.74 21.84 10.34
CA ALA A 207 -2.96 21.98 11.76
C ALA A 207 -4.10 23.01 11.92
N ASN A 208 -5.19 22.63 12.61
CA ASN A 208 -6.32 23.53 12.84
C ASN A 208 -5.81 24.90 13.26
N GLY A 209 -6.18 25.96 12.55
CA GLY A 209 -5.61 27.30 12.44
C GLY A 209 -5.23 28.09 13.73
N ASN A 210 -4.97 27.40 14.82
CA ASN A 210 -4.51 27.94 16.11
C ASN A 210 -3.36 27.10 16.72
N SER A 211 -2.73 26.18 15.95
CA SER A 211 -1.61 25.39 16.47
C SER A 211 -0.29 26.00 16.03
N ALA A 212 0.68 26.05 16.94
CA ALA A 212 2.07 26.39 16.66
C ALA A 212 2.79 25.35 15.76
N ILE A 213 2.06 24.36 15.25
CA ILE A 213 2.57 23.30 14.36
C ILE A 213 2.38 23.78 12.92
N PRO A 214 3.44 23.97 12.13
CA PRO A 214 3.33 24.39 10.74
C PRO A 214 2.70 23.29 9.88
N ASP A 215 2.11 23.68 8.75
CA ASP A 215 1.59 22.74 7.75
C ASP A 215 2.73 21.84 7.24
N TYR A 216 2.50 20.53 7.27
CA TYR A 216 3.49 19.54 6.86
C TYR A 216 2.86 18.45 5.97
N ARG A 217 3.70 17.77 5.21
CA ARG A 217 3.34 16.56 4.48
C ARG A 217 4.14 15.38 5.03
N ASN A 218 3.50 14.23 5.18
CA ASN A 218 4.23 13.03 5.56
C ASN A 218 4.93 12.44 4.34
N GLN A 219 6.14 11.96 4.56
CA GLN A 219 6.84 11.05 3.67
C GLN A 219 7.14 9.75 4.41
N VAL A 220 6.97 8.63 3.73
CA VAL A 220 7.13 7.31 4.33
C VAL A 220 7.91 6.42 3.39
N PHE A 221 9.02 5.88 3.87
CA PHE A 221 9.70 4.75 3.24
C PHE A 221 9.28 3.47 3.95
N SER A 222 8.82 2.47 3.22
CA SER A 222 8.34 1.19 3.77
C SER A 222 9.13 0.04 3.20
N LEU A 223 9.51 -0.91 4.08
CA LEU A 223 10.12 -2.17 3.70
C LEU A 223 9.34 -3.32 4.33
N GLY A 224 8.98 -4.33 3.55
CA GLY A 224 8.15 -5.41 4.06
C GLY A 224 8.14 -6.65 3.19
N LEU A 225 7.36 -7.63 3.62
CA LEU A 225 7.10 -8.87 2.91
C LEU A 225 5.62 -8.97 2.55
N GLY A 226 5.34 -9.50 1.39
CA GLY A 226 4.02 -9.90 0.95
C GLY A 226 3.93 -11.42 0.80
N PHE A 227 2.86 -12.00 1.30
CA PHE A 227 2.54 -13.42 1.17
C PHE A 227 1.30 -13.55 0.29
N LYS A 228 1.40 -14.26 -0.83
CA LYS A 228 0.32 -14.48 -1.80
C LYS A 228 -0.23 -15.89 -1.62
N PHE A 229 -1.54 -15.99 -1.53
CA PHE A 229 -2.26 -17.26 -1.56
C PHE A 229 -2.71 -17.55 -3.00
N ASN A 230 -2.47 -18.78 -3.42
CA ASN A 230 -2.89 -19.27 -4.75
C ASN A 230 -4.11 -20.18 -4.59
#